data_0d8782c3570f7056089cbaf1fbdb395c
#
_entry.id   0d8782c3570f7056089cbaf1fbdb395c
#
_cell.length_a   1.000
_cell.length_b   1.000
_cell.length_c   1.000
_cell.angle_alpha   90.00
_cell.angle_beta   90.00
_cell.angle_gamma   90.00
#
_symmetry.space_group_name_H-M   'P 1'
#
loop_
_entity.id
_entity.type
_entity.pdbx_description
1 polymer ?
#
loop_
_entity_poly.entity_id
_entity_poly.type
_entity_poly.pdbx_seq_one_letter_code
_entity_poly.pdbx_strand_id
1 'polypeptide(L)'
;MSNKYLTDKNSLSIPWVESPFFYSILENSDLTEEQKKFCSDFHEKGYAIIDLGLTDDEIEPILNDMYDALDSESTVFHADHFTYSDSKRIFEQWKRSLPIAKLTIHPKIVESLKLLYGKEPFPFSTINFIKGSNQPLHSDVIHFHTVPELWMCGVWVAFEDVDETNGSLKIVPGSHRWPVYQYHDLKLPHPDEIENGESVTYREYELFIETLTHNSGIEPYIVKMKKGQAFIWAANMLHGGSNVEGVTDLNKTRLTQANHYFFGDCKHYYHPMFSDVPNAKYATKWCNDTNNIKTYLEGK
;
A
#
# COMPACT_ATOMS: atom_id res chain seq x y z
N MET A 1 -11.00 -0.70 38.65
CA MET A 1 -9.94 -0.20 37.77
C MET A 1 -10.34 -0.54 36.33
N SER A 2 -10.52 0.44 35.48
CA SER A 2 -10.76 0.15 34.04
C SER A 2 -9.49 -0.48 33.46
N ASN A 3 -9.66 -1.59 32.74
CA ASN A 3 -8.54 -2.25 32.08
C ASN A 3 -8.20 -1.42 30.82
N LYS A 4 -7.06 -0.72 30.83
CA LYS A 4 -6.62 0.16 29.75
C LYS A 4 -6.59 -0.53 28.37
N TYR A 5 -6.31 -1.83 28.33
CA TYR A 5 -6.28 -2.59 27.08
C TYR A 5 -7.64 -2.69 26.39
N LEU A 6 -8.73 -2.49 27.11
CA LEU A 6 -10.09 -2.57 26.59
C LEU A 6 -10.67 -1.21 26.15
N THR A 7 -10.02 -0.11 26.54
CA THR A 7 -10.57 1.24 26.34
C THR A 7 -9.63 2.22 25.65
N ASP A 8 -8.33 1.95 25.67
CA ASP A 8 -7.32 2.86 25.12
C ASP A 8 -6.76 2.34 23.79
N LYS A 9 -6.99 3.10 22.72
CA LYS A 9 -6.46 2.83 21.36
C LYS A 9 -4.94 2.72 21.33
N ASN A 10 -4.24 3.33 22.28
CA ASN A 10 -2.78 3.34 22.36
C ASN A 10 -2.23 2.36 23.40
N SER A 11 -3.07 1.47 23.95
CA SER A 11 -2.65 0.53 24.99
C SER A 11 -1.62 -0.51 24.53
N LEU A 12 -1.58 -0.77 23.23
CA LEU A 12 -0.60 -1.63 22.56
C LEU A 12 0.24 -0.81 21.59
N SER A 13 1.41 -1.33 21.27
CA SER A 13 2.32 -0.69 20.29
C SER A 13 2.02 -1.07 18.84
N ILE A 14 0.81 -1.53 18.55
CA ILE A 14 0.30 -1.82 17.19
C ILE A 14 -0.88 -0.90 16.88
N PRO A 15 -1.26 -0.70 15.62
CA PRO A 15 -2.46 0.04 15.28
C PRO A 15 -3.69 -0.53 16.01
N TRP A 16 -4.55 0.33 16.53
CA TRP A 16 -5.71 -0.14 17.32
C TRP A 16 -6.69 -0.98 16.48
N VAL A 17 -6.77 -0.74 15.16
CA VAL A 17 -7.56 -1.55 14.22
C VAL A 17 -7.02 -2.97 14.05
N GLU A 18 -5.76 -3.21 14.41
CA GLU A 18 -5.11 -4.54 14.40
C GLU A 18 -5.09 -5.17 15.80
N SER A 19 -5.64 -4.47 16.81
CA SER A 19 -5.61 -4.92 18.21
C SER A 19 -6.49 -6.16 18.41
N PRO A 20 -6.05 -7.17 19.19
CA PRO A 20 -6.90 -8.26 19.63
C PRO A 20 -8.07 -7.78 20.52
N PHE A 21 -8.01 -6.56 21.03
CA PHE A 21 -9.06 -5.91 21.84
C PHE A 21 -9.91 -4.93 21.04
N PHE A 22 -9.82 -4.96 19.71
CA PHE A 22 -10.46 -3.99 18.81
C PHE A 22 -11.92 -3.72 19.15
N TYR A 23 -12.76 -4.76 19.28
CA TYR A 23 -14.19 -4.58 19.52
C TYR A 23 -14.49 -3.93 20.88
N SER A 24 -13.73 -4.29 21.93
CA SER A 24 -13.87 -3.64 23.23
C SER A 24 -13.49 -2.17 23.18
N ILE A 25 -12.42 -1.83 22.46
CA ILE A 25 -11.99 -0.44 22.26
C ILE A 25 -13.05 0.32 21.45
N LEU A 26 -13.57 -0.30 20.39
CA LEU A 26 -14.58 0.29 19.53
C LEU A 26 -15.89 0.60 20.28
N GLU A 27 -16.37 -0.33 21.07
CA GLU A 27 -17.58 -0.16 21.88
C GLU A 27 -17.45 0.99 22.89
N ASN A 28 -16.26 1.18 23.46
CA ASN A 28 -15.97 2.25 24.43
C ASN A 28 -15.51 3.56 23.78
N SER A 29 -15.54 3.68 22.46
CA SER A 29 -15.15 4.87 21.73
C SER A 29 -16.32 5.83 21.52
N ASP A 30 -16.01 7.14 21.41
CA ASP A 30 -16.98 8.19 21.06
C ASP A 30 -17.23 8.29 19.54
N LEU A 31 -16.92 7.24 18.77
CA LEU A 31 -17.13 7.21 17.34
C LEU A 31 -18.61 7.10 16.99
N THR A 32 -19.01 7.74 15.88
CA THR A 32 -20.36 7.55 15.30
C THR A 32 -20.54 6.12 14.81
N GLU A 33 -21.78 5.67 14.67
CA GLU A 33 -22.08 4.32 14.16
C GLU A 33 -21.50 4.08 12.74
N GLU A 34 -21.48 5.11 11.91
CA GLU A 34 -20.86 5.05 10.58
C GLU A 34 -19.33 4.84 10.68
N GLN A 35 -18.68 5.59 11.57
CA GLN A 35 -17.24 5.44 11.83
C GLN A 35 -16.93 4.07 12.44
N LYS A 36 -17.75 3.59 13.37
CA LYS A 36 -17.60 2.25 13.96
C LYS A 36 -17.71 1.17 12.90
N LYS A 37 -18.71 1.29 12.01
CA LYS A 37 -18.88 0.36 10.90
C LYS A 37 -17.68 0.38 9.96
N PHE A 38 -17.18 1.55 9.59
CA PHE A 38 -16.00 1.71 8.73
C PHE A 38 -14.77 1.04 9.35
N CYS A 39 -14.52 1.28 10.63
CA CYS A 39 -13.40 0.66 11.35
C CYS A 39 -13.56 -0.86 11.48
N SER A 40 -14.79 -1.37 11.74
CA SER A 40 -15.07 -2.80 11.80
C SER A 40 -14.86 -3.48 10.45
N ASP A 41 -15.36 -2.89 9.38
CA ASP A 41 -15.16 -3.41 8.03
C ASP A 41 -13.67 -3.51 7.68
N PHE A 42 -12.87 -2.49 8.04
CA PHE A 42 -11.43 -2.51 7.82
C PHE A 42 -10.73 -3.55 8.71
N HIS A 43 -11.08 -3.62 9.99
CA HIS A 43 -10.54 -4.61 10.92
C HIS A 43 -10.78 -6.05 10.43
N GLU A 44 -11.97 -6.34 9.88
CA GLU A 44 -12.30 -7.69 9.42
C GLU A 44 -11.70 -8.04 8.08
N LYS A 45 -11.69 -7.08 7.14
CA LYS A 45 -11.32 -7.31 5.73
C LYS A 45 -9.87 -6.95 5.42
N GLY A 46 -9.28 -6.01 6.19
CA GLY A 46 -7.96 -5.43 5.95
C GLY A 46 -7.96 -4.35 4.87
N TYR A 47 -9.14 -3.92 4.40
CA TYR A 47 -9.25 -2.85 3.41
C TYR A 47 -10.56 -2.07 3.55
N ALA A 48 -10.56 -0.88 2.96
CA ALA A 48 -11.75 -0.04 2.79
C ALA A 48 -11.72 0.68 1.45
N ILE A 49 -12.89 1.04 0.93
CA ILE A 49 -13.05 1.91 -0.24
C ILE A 49 -13.76 3.18 0.21
N ILE A 50 -13.20 4.32 -0.17
CA ILE A 50 -13.77 5.65 0.11
C ILE A 50 -13.94 6.42 -1.19
N ASP A 51 -14.95 7.27 -1.25
CA ASP A 51 -15.16 8.21 -2.35
C ASP A 51 -14.51 9.55 -2.02
N LEU A 52 -13.48 9.91 -2.78
CA LEU A 52 -12.80 11.20 -2.60
C LEU A 52 -13.63 12.37 -3.12
N GLY A 53 -14.51 12.12 -4.08
CA GLY A 53 -15.30 13.15 -4.75
C GLY A 53 -14.45 14.02 -5.69
N LEU A 54 -13.38 13.43 -6.26
CA LEU A 54 -12.52 14.14 -7.20
C LEU A 54 -13.29 14.54 -8.47
N THR A 55 -13.11 15.77 -8.87
CA THR A 55 -13.63 16.30 -10.13
C THR A 55 -12.66 16.02 -11.28
N ASP A 56 -13.16 16.15 -12.52
CA ASP A 56 -12.30 16.03 -13.71
C ASP A 56 -11.20 17.10 -13.72
N ASP A 57 -11.49 18.31 -13.27
CA ASP A 57 -10.54 19.43 -13.17
C ASP A 57 -9.39 19.14 -12.17
N GLU A 58 -9.63 18.30 -11.15
CA GLU A 58 -8.60 17.87 -10.20
C GLU A 58 -7.78 16.69 -10.72
N ILE A 59 -8.38 15.83 -11.53
CA ILE A 59 -7.73 14.65 -12.10
C ILE A 59 -6.88 15.00 -13.32
N GLU A 60 -7.35 15.87 -14.21
CA GLU A 60 -6.68 16.20 -15.47
C GLU A 60 -5.22 16.66 -15.29
N PRO A 61 -4.87 17.56 -14.36
CA PRO A 61 -3.48 17.93 -14.13
C PRO A 61 -2.58 16.76 -13.70
N ILE A 62 -3.13 15.81 -12.93
CA ILE A 62 -2.42 14.60 -12.52
C ILE A 62 -2.10 13.73 -13.74
N LEU A 63 -3.10 13.52 -14.61
CA LEU A 63 -2.93 12.72 -15.82
C LEU A 63 -1.93 13.35 -16.79
N ASN A 64 -1.98 14.67 -16.98
CA ASN A 64 -1.03 15.39 -17.81
C ASN A 64 0.40 15.17 -17.30
N ASP A 65 0.65 15.36 -15.99
CA ASP A 65 1.97 15.14 -15.39
C ASP A 65 2.42 13.67 -15.46
N MET A 66 1.48 12.71 -15.44
CA MET A 66 1.80 11.29 -15.64
C MET A 66 2.23 11.00 -17.08
N TYR A 67 1.53 11.56 -18.08
CA TYR A 67 1.89 11.36 -19.48
C TYR A 67 3.20 12.07 -19.85
N ASP A 68 3.41 13.30 -19.39
CA ASP A 68 4.66 14.03 -19.57
C ASP A 68 5.86 13.27 -18.97
N ALA A 69 5.64 12.59 -17.83
CA ALA A 69 6.67 11.77 -17.21
C ALA A 69 7.04 10.53 -18.04
N LEU A 70 6.11 9.96 -18.79
CA LEU A 70 6.39 8.83 -19.68
C LEU A 70 7.28 9.19 -20.87
N ASP A 71 7.14 10.41 -21.38
CA ASP A 71 7.91 10.89 -22.52
C ASP A 71 9.34 11.28 -22.11
N SER A 72 9.61 11.45 -20.82
CA SER A 72 10.93 11.73 -20.30
C SER A 72 11.64 10.43 -19.88
N GLU A 73 12.66 10.00 -20.65
CA GLU A 73 13.47 8.79 -20.38
C GLU A 73 14.06 8.73 -18.95
N SER A 74 14.14 9.87 -18.27
CA SER A 74 14.75 9.98 -16.93
C SER A 74 13.82 9.58 -15.78
N THR A 75 12.52 9.35 -16.02
CA THR A 75 11.50 9.11 -14.98
C THR A 75 10.91 7.71 -15.00
N VAL A 76 11.06 7.01 -16.08
CA VAL A 76 10.62 5.61 -16.17
C VAL A 76 11.73 4.75 -15.56
N PHE A 77 11.59 4.43 -14.27
CA PHE A 77 12.30 3.28 -13.75
C PHE A 77 11.73 2.07 -14.50
N HIS A 78 12.44 1.61 -15.50
CA HIS A 78 12.32 0.24 -15.91
C HIS A 78 12.78 -0.57 -14.70
N ALA A 79 11.83 -1.08 -13.94
CA ALA A 79 12.15 -2.09 -12.94
C ALA A 79 12.54 -3.34 -13.73
N ASP A 80 13.78 -3.38 -14.20
CA ASP A 80 14.36 -4.54 -14.90
C ASP A 80 14.32 -5.80 -14.03
N HIS A 81 14.07 -5.63 -12.73
CA HIS A 81 13.89 -6.69 -11.76
C HIS A 81 12.44 -7.17 -11.62
N PHE A 82 11.44 -6.40 -12.08
CA PHE A 82 10.02 -6.77 -12.09
C PHE A 82 9.53 -6.90 -13.54
N THR A 83 9.91 -7.97 -14.19
CA THR A 83 9.55 -8.29 -15.58
C THR A 83 8.07 -8.64 -15.78
N TYR A 84 7.19 -8.07 -14.96
CA TYR A 84 5.76 -8.33 -15.01
C TYR A 84 5.04 -7.42 -16.01
N SER A 85 5.42 -7.45 -17.24
CA SER A 85 4.76 -6.72 -18.32
C SER A 85 5.30 -5.32 -18.63
N ASP A 86 4.86 -4.79 -19.76
CA ASP A 86 5.00 -3.39 -20.22
C ASP A 86 4.28 -2.37 -19.32
N SER A 87 4.07 -2.67 -18.02
CA SER A 87 3.46 -1.74 -17.10
C SER A 87 4.40 -0.58 -16.85
N LYS A 88 4.11 0.54 -17.48
CA LYS A 88 4.84 1.77 -17.27
C LYS A 88 4.50 2.31 -15.89
N ARG A 89 5.38 2.05 -14.91
CA ARG A 89 5.29 2.57 -13.55
C ARG A 89 6.11 3.84 -13.44
N ILE A 90 5.55 4.89 -12.87
CA ILE A 90 6.23 6.15 -12.64
C ILE A 90 6.41 6.29 -11.13
N PHE A 91 7.65 6.13 -10.67
CA PHE A 91 7.98 6.21 -9.24
C PHE A 91 8.28 7.64 -8.83
N GLU A 92 7.85 8.00 -7.60
CA GLU A 92 8.22 9.24 -6.91
C GLU A 92 7.92 10.51 -7.72
N GLN A 93 6.88 10.49 -8.56
CA GLN A 93 6.50 11.65 -9.38
C GLN A 93 6.03 12.84 -8.53
N TRP A 94 5.67 12.62 -7.27
CA TRP A 94 5.39 13.70 -6.32
C TRP A 94 6.52 14.72 -6.20
N LYS A 95 7.77 14.33 -6.47
CA LYS A 95 8.94 15.23 -6.43
C LYS A 95 8.91 16.27 -7.55
N ARG A 96 8.14 16.04 -8.60
CA ARG A 96 8.08 16.87 -9.81
C ARG A 96 6.67 17.40 -10.10
N SER A 97 5.64 16.75 -9.58
CA SER A 97 4.23 17.10 -9.79
C SER A 97 3.59 17.53 -8.48
N LEU A 98 3.17 18.78 -8.44
CA LEU A 98 2.42 19.31 -7.28
C LEU A 98 1.02 18.71 -7.18
N PRO A 99 0.24 18.49 -8.27
CA PRO A 99 -1.03 17.78 -8.22
C PRO A 99 -0.91 16.37 -7.62
N ILE A 100 0.08 15.58 -8.07
CA ILE A 100 0.35 14.23 -7.55
C ILE A 100 0.71 14.28 -6.06
N ALA A 101 1.56 15.23 -5.65
CA ALA A 101 1.91 15.40 -4.24
C ALA A 101 0.69 15.80 -3.39
N LYS A 102 -0.13 16.74 -3.85
CA LYS A 102 -1.33 17.20 -3.12
C LYS A 102 -2.36 16.10 -2.93
N LEU A 103 -2.53 15.20 -3.89
CA LEU A 103 -3.46 14.08 -3.75
C LEU A 103 -3.13 13.21 -2.54
N THR A 104 -1.85 13.05 -2.18
CA THR A 104 -1.44 12.25 -1.03
C THR A 104 -1.94 12.80 0.31
N ILE A 105 -2.24 14.09 0.38
CA ILE A 105 -2.78 14.73 1.59
C ILE A 105 -4.24 15.15 1.42
N HIS A 106 -4.97 14.53 0.48
CA HIS A 106 -6.40 14.80 0.30
C HIS A 106 -7.14 14.61 1.64
N PRO A 107 -8.01 15.57 2.06
CA PRO A 107 -8.62 15.57 3.40
C PRO A 107 -9.30 14.23 3.75
N LYS A 108 -10.10 13.67 2.85
CA LYS A 108 -10.79 12.39 3.10
C LYS A 108 -9.82 11.21 3.29
N ILE A 109 -8.68 11.21 2.61
CA ILE A 109 -7.63 10.19 2.84
C ILE A 109 -7.07 10.36 4.25
N VAL A 110 -6.60 11.57 4.57
CA VAL A 110 -5.96 11.86 5.87
C VAL A 110 -6.91 11.57 7.03
N GLU A 111 -8.17 12.00 6.94
CA GLU A 111 -9.20 11.77 7.96
C GLU A 111 -9.49 10.27 8.15
N SER A 112 -9.63 9.50 7.05
CA SER A 112 -9.83 8.06 7.10
C SER A 112 -8.65 7.34 7.74
N LEU A 113 -7.42 7.72 7.37
CA LEU A 113 -6.21 7.12 7.93
C LEU A 113 -6.04 7.46 9.42
N LYS A 114 -6.32 8.70 9.83
CA LYS A 114 -6.35 9.09 11.25
C LYS A 114 -7.38 8.30 12.05
N LEU A 115 -8.56 8.08 11.46
CA LEU A 115 -9.60 7.29 12.10
C LEU A 115 -9.14 5.85 12.31
N LEU A 116 -8.58 5.20 11.28
CA LEU A 116 -8.13 3.81 11.31
C LEU A 116 -6.92 3.60 12.22
N TYR A 117 -5.92 4.46 12.13
CA TYR A 117 -4.64 4.24 12.81
C TYR A 117 -4.50 5.02 14.13
N GLY A 118 -5.33 6.04 14.35
CA GLY A 118 -5.26 6.87 15.57
C GLY A 118 -4.04 7.77 15.65
N LYS A 119 -3.26 7.87 14.59
CA LYS A 119 -2.05 8.70 14.49
C LYS A 119 -2.04 9.50 13.19
N GLU A 120 -1.21 10.55 13.16
CA GLU A 120 -1.00 11.34 11.95
C GLU A 120 -0.31 10.51 10.87
N PRO A 121 -0.93 10.36 9.67
CA PRO A 121 -0.28 9.72 8.54
C PRO A 121 0.72 10.67 7.89
N PHE A 122 1.84 10.15 7.43
CA PHE A 122 2.71 10.88 6.53
C PHE A 122 2.99 10.08 5.27
N PRO A 123 2.64 10.62 4.09
CA PRO A 123 2.93 9.98 2.82
C PRO A 123 4.42 10.08 2.53
N PHE A 124 5.02 8.97 2.03
CA PHE A 124 6.46 8.91 1.75
C PHE A 124 6.80 8.42 0.35
N SER A 125 5.86 7.79 -0.35
CA SER A 125 6.09 7.24 -1.69
C SER A 125 4.83 7.34 -2.54
N THR A 126 5.02 7.57 -3.85
CA THR A 126 3.97 7.47 -4.86
C THR A 126 4.42 6.61 -6.02
N ILE A 127 3.50 5.81 -6.55
CA ILE A 127 3.67 5.05 -7.79
C ILE A 127 2.45 5.32 -8.67
N ASN A 128 2.67 5.92 -9.82
CA ASN A 128 1.62 6.13 -10.80
C ASN A 128 1.66 5.03 -11.86
N PHE A 129 0.48 4.61 -12.31
CA PHE A 129 0.32 3.53 -13.28
C PHE A 129 -0.53 3.98 -14.46
N ILE A 130 -0.07 3.67 -15.66
CA ILE A 130 -0.85 3.84 -16.89
C ILE A 130 -1.54 2.53 -17.28
N LYS A 131 -0.93 1.38 -16.94
CA LYS A 131 -1.45 0.04 -17.22
C LYS A 131 -1.39 -0.84 -15.97
N GLY A 132 -2.14 -1.94 -15.99
CA GLY A 132 -2.08 -2.99 -14.96
C GLY A 132 -0.66 -3.54 -14.78
N SER A 133 -0.29 -3.85 -13.54
CA SER A 133 1.09 -4.27 -13.22
C SER A 133 1.34 -5.76 -13.38
N ASN A 134 0.32 -6.59 -13.36
CA ASN A 134 0.40 -8.05 -13.29
C ASN A 134 1.33 -8.57 -12.18
N GLN A 135 1.61 -7.74 -11.17
CA GLN A 135 2.49 -8.12 -10.06
C GLN A 135 1.85 -9.26 -9.27
N PRO A 136 2.61 -10.33 -8.95
CA PRO A 136 2.15 -11.38 -8.06
C PRO A 136 1.67 -10.87 -6.70
N LEU A 137 0.91 -11.71 -5.98
CA LEU A 137 0.50 -11.40 -4.62
C LEU A 137 1.73 -11.23 -3.71
N HIS A 138 1.71 -10.17 -2.91
CA HIS A 138 2.74 -9.86 -1.93
C HIS A 138 2.14 -9.04 -0.79
N SER A 139 2.86 -8.97 0.31
CA SER A 139 2.61 -8.04 1.41
C SER A 139 3.56 -6.86 1.29
N ASP A 140 3.07 -5.65 1.51
CA ASP A 140 3.91 -4.45 1.50
C ASP A 140 4.95 -4.44 2.63
N VAL A 141 4.73 -5.20 3.70
CA VAL A 141 5.68 -5.30 4.81
C VAL A 141 7.06 -5.76 4.34
N ILE A 142 7.13 -6.56 3.25
CA ILE A 142 8.41 -7.00 2.69
C ILE A 142 9.27 -5.83 2.17
N HIS A 143 8.62 -4.71 1.82
CA HIS A 143 9.27 -3.50 1.28
C HIS A 143 9.34 -2.37 2.31
N PHE A 144 8.29 -2.24 3.15
CA PHE A 144 8.04 -1.07 3.99
C PHE A 144 7.74 -1.50 5.43
N HIS A 145 8.78 -1.87 6.15
CA HIS A 145 8.63 -2.36 7.51
C HIS A 145 8.66 -1.24 8.54
N THR A 146 7.95 -1.42 9.65
CA THR A 146 7.96 -0.49 10.78
C THR A 146 8.28 -1.19 12.09
N VAL A 147 8.83 -0.45 13.04
CA VAL A 147 9.01 -0.89 14.43
C VAL A 147 8.41 0.17 15.36
N PRO A 148 7.33 -0.14 16.08
CA PRO A 148 6.56 -1.40 16.07
C PRO A 148 5.94 -1.74 14.71
N GLU A 149 5.55 -2.99 14.50
CA GLU A 149 5.02 -3.48 13.23
C GLU A 149 3.66 -2.87 12.85
N LEU A 150 3.30 -2.97 11.56
CA LEU A 150 1.99 -2.66 10.97
C LEU A 150 1.63 -1.15 10.93
N TRP A 151 2.55 -0.24 11.25
CA TRP A 151 2.32 1.21 11.15
C TRP A 151 2.59 1.76 9.74
N MET A 152 2.08 1.04 8.75
CA MET A 152 2.11 1.37 7.33
C MET A 152 0.77 1.02 6.70
N CYS A 153 0.37 1.76 5.68
CA CYS A 153 -0.73 1.38 4.77
C CYS A 153 -0.48 1.90 3.38
N GLY A 154 -1.20 1.32 2.42
CA GLY A 154 -1.29 1.84 1.08
C GLY A 154 -2.67 2.45 0.81
N VAL A 155 -2.70 3.42 -0.11
CA VAL A 155 -3.93 4.05 -0.63
C VAL A 155 -3.81 4.15 -2.14
N TRP A 156 -4.68 3.48 -2.85
CA TRP A 156 -4.70 3.43 -4.30
C TRP A 156 -5.89 4.19 -4.86
N VAL A 157 -5.63 5.25 -5.60
CA VAL A 157 -6.65 6.15 -6.16
C VAL A 157 -6.88 5.84 -7.63
N ALA A 158 -8.13 5.70 -8.02
CA ALA A 158 -8.54 5.45 -9.41
C ALA A 158 -8.89 6.76 -10.13
N PHE A 159 -8.29 6.99 -11.29
CA PHE A 159 -8.59 8.12 -12.17
C PHE A 159 -9.54 7.75 -13.32
N GLU A 160 -9.92 6.51 -13.40
CA GLU A 160 -10.94 5.92 -14.28
C GLU A 160 -11.62 4.76 -13.55
N ASP A 161 -12.69 4.20 -14.12
CA ASP A 161 -13.29 2.97 -13.58
C ASP A 161 -12.30 1.82 -13.70
N VAL A 162 -12.16 1.05 -12.62
CA VAL A 162 -11.21 -0.06 -12.54
C VAL A 162 -11.91 -1.35 -12.14
N ASP A 163 -11.67 -2.40 -12.92
CA ASP A 163 -12.24 -3.74 -12.71
C ASP A 163 -11.34 -4.83 -13.30
N GLU A 164 -11.87 -6.06 -13.42
CA GLU A 164 -11.17 -7.20 -14.00
C GLU A 164 -10.74 -7.00 -15.45
N THR A 165 -11.36 -6.06 -16.17
CA THR A 165 -11.12 -5.89 -17.63
C THR A 165 -9.93 -4.98 -17.94
N ASN A 166 -9.41 -4.23 -16.96
CA ASN A 166 -8.27 -3.33 -17.14
C ASN A 166 -7.12 -3.56 -16.14
N GLY A 167 -7.07 -4.73 -15.52
CA GLY A 167 -5.94 -5.13 -14.67
C GLY A 167 -5.96 -4.54 -13.27
N SER A 168 -7.12 -4.56 -12.63
CA SER A 168 -7.32 -4.11 -11.26
C SER A 168 -6.42 -4.83 -10.25
N LEU A 169 -6.44 -4.40 -9.01
CA LEU A 169 -5.83 -5.14 -7.91
C LEU A 169 -6.63 -6.41 -7.61
N LYS A 170 -5.92 -7.50 -7.34
CA LYS A 170 -6.44 -8.68 -6.65
C LYS A 170 -5.94 -8.65 -5.22
N ILE A 171 -6.79 -9.05 -4.28
CA ILE A 171 -6.47 -9.08 -2.84
C ILE A 171 -6.93 -10.40 -2.25
N VAL A 172 -6.33 -10.79 -1.12
CA VAL A 172 -6.79 -11.93 -0.32
C VAL A 172 -7.45 -11.37 0.95
N PRO A 173 -8.80 -11.27 0.99
CA PRO A 173 -9.48 -10.67 2.14
C PRO A 173 -9.13 -11.36 3.46
N GLY A 174 -8.82 -10.58 4.51
CA GLY A 174 -8.45 -11.11 5.82
C GLY A 174 -6.98 -11.53 5.97
N SER A 175 -6.20 -11.56 4.88
CA SER A 175 -4.78 -11.95 4.92
C SER A 175 -3.90 -11.00 5.75
N HIS A 176 -4.33 -9.78 6.00
CA HIS A 176 -3.62 -8.85 6.88
C HIS A 176 -3.43 -9.40 8.31
N ARG A 177 -4.25 -10.35 8.72
CA ARG A 177 -4.16 -11.06 10.03
C ARG A 177 -3.26 -12.29 10.00
N TRP A 178 -2.74 -12.65 8.85
CA TRP A 178 -1.79 -13.75 8.77
C TRP A 178 -0.45 -13.32 9.38
N PRO A 179 0.40 -14.26 9.77
CA PRO A 179 1.75 -13.91 10.19
C PRO A 179 2.45 -13.08 9.12
N VAL A 180 3.24 -12.12 9.55
CA VAL A 180 4.16 -11.42 8.66
C VAL A 180 5.27 -12.40 8.29
N TYR A 181 5.43 -12.67 7.00
CA TYR A 181 6.48 -13.55 6.49
C TYR A 181 7.55 -12.70 5.81
N GLN A 182 8.76 -12.86 6.26
CA GLN A 182 9.94 -12.26 5.66
C GLN A 182 10.84 -13.35 5.08
N TYR A 183 11.82 -13.00 4.25
CA TYR A 183 12.67 -14.00 3.59
C TYR A 183 13.43 -14.89 4.58
N HIS A 184 13.85 -14.39 5.75
CA HIS A 184 14.53 -15.21 6.77
C HIS A 184 13.60 -16.26 7.42
N ASP A 185 12.29 -15.98 7.51
CA ASP A 185 11.31 -16.98 8.00
C ASP A 185 11.22 -18.16 7.03
N LEU A 186 11.41 -17.88 5.75
CA LEU A 186 11.42 -18.87 4.68
C LEU A 186 12.77 -19.59 4.52
N LYS A 187 13.76 -19.24 5.35
CA LYS A 187 15.15 -19.74 5.26
C LYS A 187 15.81 -19.45 3.92
N LEU A 188 15.39 -18.38 3.28
CA LEU A 188 16.01 -17.89 2.05
C LEU A 188 17.32 -17.16 2.40
N PRO A 189 18.35 -17.25 1.55
CA PRO A 189 19.56 -16.48 1.74
C PRO A 189 19.26 -14.99 1.62
N HIS A 190 20.06 -14.17 2.30
CA HIS A 190 19.95 -12.73 2.11
C HIS A 190 20.28 -12.38 0.66
N PRO A 191 19.57 -11.42 0.04
CA PRO A 191 19.84 -11.02 -1.35
C PRO A 191 21.31 -10.70 -1.64
N ASP A 192 22.02 -10.06 -0.70
CA ASP A 192 23.44 -9.71 -0.85
C ASP A 192 24.41 -10.92 -0.81
N GLU A 193 23.92 -12.09 -0.44
CA GLU A 193 24.75 -13.31 -0.27
C GLU A 193 24.82 -14.15 -1.55
N ILE A 194 24.00 -13.84 -2.55
CA ILE A 194 23.93 -14.58 -3.81
C ILE A 194 23.93 -13.65 -5.02
N GLU A 195 24.49 -14.11 -6.13
CA GLU A 195 24.46 -13.39 -7.40
C GLU A 195 23.02 -13.21 -7.86
N ASN A 196 22.65 -11.98 -8.23
CA ASN A 196 21.28 -11.57 -8.56
C ASN A 196 20.25 -11.88 -7.44
N GLY A 197 20.71 -11.85 -6.19
CA GLY A 197 19.96 -12.33 -5.04
C GLY A 197 18.64 -11.64 -4.80
N GLU A 198 18.51 -10.33 -5.08
CA GLU A 198 17.25 -9.63 -4.95
C GLU A 198 16.14 -10.30 -5.77
N SER A 199 16.38 -10.54 -7.05
CA SER A 199 15.40 -11.15 -7.94
C SER A 199 15.10 -12.61 -7.57
N VAL A 200 16.13 -13.41 -7.23
CA VAL A 200 15.96 -14.81 -6.86
C VAL A 200 15.20 -14.95 -5.56
N THR A 201 15.61 -14.24 -4.52
CA THR A 201 14.99 -14.33 -3.19
C THR A 201 13.55 -13.79 -3.22
N TYR A 202 13.30 -12.71 -3.96
CA TYR A 202 11.95 -12.16 -4.12
C TYR A 202 11.03 -13.12 -4.87
N ARG A 203 11.51 -13.79 -5.90
CA ARG A 203 10.73 -14.78 -6.65
C ARG A 203 10.34 -15.98 -5.77
N GLU A 204 11.23 -16.46 -4.93
CA GLU A 204 10.93 -17.51 -3.96
C GLU A 204 9.89 -17.08 -2.93
N TYR A 205 9.96 -15.81 -2.46
CA TYR A 205 8.93 -15.23 -1.61
C TYR A 205 7.56 -15.20 -2.32
N GLU A 206 7.50 -14.76 -3.57
CA GLU A 206 6.25 -14.74 -4.35
C GLU A 206 5.66 -16.15 -4.50
N LEU A 207 6.48 -17.15 -4.81
CA LEU A 207 6.05 -18.55 -4.90
C LEU A 207 5.50 -19.07 -3.58
N PHE A 208 6.13 -18.68 -2.46
CA PHE A 208 5.62 -19.02 -1.13
C PHE A 208 4.24 -18.38 -0.90
N ILE A 209 4.07 -17.09 -1.19
CA ILE A 209 2.80 -16.38 -1.00
C ILE A 209 1.70 -16.97 -1.90
N GLU A 210 2.01 -17.33 -3.14
CA GLU A 210 1.10 -18.02 -4.04
C GLU A 210 0.66 -19.36 -3.46
N THR A 211 1.62 -20.16 -2.97
CA THR A 211 1.37 -21.45 -2.33
C THR A 211 0.51 -21.30 -1.07
N LEU A 212 0.84 -20.31 -0.22
CA LEU A 212 0.10 -20.00 1.00
C LEU A 212 -1.36 -19.62 0.69
N THR A 213 -1.55 -18.76 -0.30
CA THR A 213 -2.88 -18.33 -0.74
C THR A 213 -3.69 -19.51 -1.25
N HIS A 214 -3.12 -20.32 -2.14
CA HIS A 214 -3.78 -21.52 -2.67
C HIS A 214 -4.22 -22.48 -1.55
N ASN A 215 -3.32 -22.77 -0.60
CA ASN A 215 -3.62 -23.68 0.50
C ASN A 215 -4.56 -23.10 1.57
N SER A 216 -4.74 -21.79 1.61
CA SER A 216 -5.72 -21.17 2.52
C SER A 216 -7.17 -21.45 2.11
N GLY A 217 -7.41 -21.79 0.86
CA GLY A 217 -8.75 -21.95 0.29
C GLY A 217 -9.52 -20.65 0.13
N ILE A 218 -8.87 -19.51 0.31
CA ILE A 218 -9.48 -18.19 0.12
C ILE A 218 -9.23 -17.75 -1.33
N GLU A 219 -10.33 -17.58 -2.08
CA GLU A 219 -10.23 -17.04 -3.43
C GLU A 219 -9.89 -15.55 -3.43
N PRO A 220 -8.86 -15.12 -4.18
CA PRO A 220 -8.54 -13.72 -4.31
C PRO A 220 -9.72 -12.92 -4.91
N TYR A 221 -9.98 -11.79 -4.32
CA TYR A 221 -11.03 -10.87 -4.77
C TYR A 221 -10.45 -9.79 -5.69
N ILE A 222 -11.07 -9.58 -6.85
CA ILE A 222 -10.72 -8.49 -7.77
C ILE A 222 -11.43 -7.21 -7.33
N VAL A 223 -10.65 -6.20 -6.99
CA VAL A 223 -11.15 -4.89 -6.54
C VAL A 223 -11.85 -4.17 -7.70
N LYS A 224 -13.06 -3.66 -7.45
CA LYS A 224 -13.80 -2.81 -8.40
C LYS A 224 -13.96 -1.43 -7.80
N MET A 225 -13.54 -0.42 -8.54
CA MET A 225 -13.65 0.97 -8.13
C MET A 225 -14.17 1.84 -9.26
N LYS A 226 -14.85 2.89 -8.88
CA LYS A 226 -15.24 4.00 -9.77
C LYS A 226 -14.15 5.06 -9.77
N LYS A 227 -14.08 5.81 -10.87
CA LYS A 227 -13.27 7.02 -10.95
C LYS A 227 -13.47 7.91 -9.72
N GLY A 228 -12.38 8.40 -9.13
CA GLY A 228 -12.40 9.24 -7.93
C GLY A 228 -12.48 8.48 -6.61
N GLN A 229 -12.58 7.15 -6.63
CA GLN A 229 -12.51 6.34 -5.42
C GLN A 229 -11.07 6.01 -5.03
N ALA A 230 -10.86 5.77 -3.75
CA ALA A 230 -9.60 5.29 -3.19
C ALA A 230 -9.80 3.99 -2.41
N PHE A 231 -8.90 3.05 -2.63
CA PHE A 231 -8.80 1.77 -1.93
C PHE A 231 -7.67 1.86 -0.90
N ILE A 232 -8.01 1.68 0.38
CA ILE A 232 -7.05 1.67 1.50
C ILE A 232 -6.80 0.22 1.89
N TRP A 233 -5.53 -0.19 2.06
CA TRP A 233 -5.20 -1.54 2.54
C TRP A 233 -4.19 -1.52 3.67
N ALA A 234 -4.34 -2.48 4.59
CA ALA A 234 -3.43 -2.68 5.72
C ALA A 234 -2.06 -3.21 5.25
N ALA A 235 -1.01 -2.89 5.97
CA ALA A 235 0.38 -3.22 5.62
C ALA A 235 0.59 -4.68 5.19
N ASN A 236 0.03 -5.64 5.92
CA ASN A 236 0.18 -7.06 5.66
C ASN A 236 -0.91 -7.67 4.76
N MET A 237 -1.76 -6.84 4.13
CA MET A 237 -2.74 -7.32 3.17
C MET A 237 -2.04 -7.89 1.93
N LEU A 238 -2.28 -9.16 1.61
CA LEU A 238 -1.81 -9.74 0.36
C LEU A 238 -2.58 -9.12 -0.80
N HIS A 239 -1.85 -8.47 -1.69
CA HIS A 239 -2.39 -7.83 -2.87
C HIS A 239 -1.43 -7.95 -4.06
N GLY A 240 -1.95 -7.73 -5.26
CA GLY A 240 -1.16 -7.79 -6.50
C GLY A 240 -1.96 -7.27 -7.68
N GLY A 241 -1.36 -7.22 -8.87
CA GLY A 241 -2.07 -6.91 -10.11
C GLY A 241 -2.84 -8.14 -10.59
N SER A 242 -4.09 -7.97 -11.04
CA SER A 242 -4.78 -9.06 -11.72
C SER A 242 -4.22 -9.23 -13.14
N ASN A 243 -4.20 -10.49 -13.61
CA ASN A 243 -3.90 -10.77 -15.00
C ASN A 243 -5.00 -10.19 -15.89
N VAL A 244 -4.58 -9.58 -16.97
CA VAL A 244 -5.46 -9.09 -18.04
C VAL A 244 -5.65 -10.22 -19.10
N GLU A 245 -5.61 -11.50 -18.67
CA GLU A 245 -5.80 -12.64 -19.55
C GLU A 245 -7.19 -12.59 -20.20
N GLY A 246 -7.20 -12.60 -21.53
CA GLY A 246 -8.45 -12.50 -22.29
C GLY A 246 -8.87 -11.07 -22.64
N VAL A 247 -8.18 -10.05 -22.19
CA VAL A 247 -8.39 -8.69 -22.67
C VAL A 247 -7.71 -8.53 -24.03
N THR A 248 -8.53 -8.51 -25.07
CA THR A 248 -8.06 -8.36 -26.46
C THR A 248 -7.57 -6.95 -26.79
N ASP A 249 -7.85 -5.98 -25.93
CA ASP A 249 -7.46 -4.58 -26.11
C ASP A 249 -6.22 -4.24 -25.28
N LEU A 250 -5.04 -4.41 -25.89
CA LEU A 250 -3.76 -4.02 -25.31
C LEU A 250 -3.63 -2.51 -25.08
N ASN A 251 -4.58 -1.69 -25.55
CA ASN A 251 -4.60 -0.25 -25.37
C ASN A 251 -5.37 0.19 -24.13
N LYS A 252 -6.05 -0.74 -23.41
CA LYS A 252 -6.73 -0.39 -22.16
C LYS A 252 -5.76 0.17 -21.15
N THR A 253 -6.14 1.29 -20.57
CA THR A 253 -5.44 1.95 -19.49
C THR A 253 -5.93 1.43 -18.12
N ARG A 254 -5.11 1.66 -17.12
CA ARG A 254 -5.45 1.61 -15.71
C ARG A 254 -4.78 2.80 -15.03
N LEU A 255 -5.40 3.97 -15.19
CA LEU A 255 -4.88 5.24 -14.70
C LEU A 255 -5.11 5.34 -13.19
N THR A 256 -4.05 5.20 -12.43
CA THR A 256 -4.12 5.13 -10.97
C THR A 256 -2.85 5.66 -10.30
N GLN A 257 -2.99 6.01 -9.01
CA GLN A 257 -1.87 6.38 -8.14
C GLN A 257 -1.92 5.58 -6.85
N ALA A 258 -0.87 4.84 -6.55
CA ALA A 258 -0.64 4.25 -5.24
C ALA A 258 0.19 5.21 -4.39
N ASN A 259 -0.25 5.42 -3.15
CA ASN A 259 0.43 6.23 -2.14
C ASN A 259 0.72 5.34 -0.93
N HIS A 260 1.92 5.45 -0.35
CA HIS A 260 2.27 4.71 0.85
C HIS A 260 2.49 5.67 2.02
N TYR A 261 2.00 5.26 3.19
CA TYR A 261 2.01 6.06 4.41
C TYR A 261 2.65 5.31 5.55
N PHE A 262 3.42 6.04 6.34
CA PHE A 262 3.81 5.66 7.69
C PHE A 262 3.02 6.48 8.72
N PHE A 263 3.10 6.11 10.00
CA PHE A 263 2.32 6.75 11.05
C PHE A 263 3.17 7.10 12.27
N GLY A 264 2.98 8.34 12.77
CA GLY A 264 3.49 8.80 14.03
C GLY A 264 5.01 8.74 14.14
N ASP A 265 5.47 8.31 15.29
CA ASP A 265 6.85 8.24 15.73
C ASP A 265 7.49 6.85 15.60
N CYS A 266 6.91 5.97 14.81
CA CYS A 266 7.47 4.65 14.56
C CYS A 266 8.79 4.76 13.81
N LYS A 267 9.72 3.86 14.13
CA LYS A 267 10.86 3.63 13.26
C LYS A 267 10.38 2.92 12.00
N HIS A 268 10.77 3.40 10.85
CA HIS A 268 10.34 2.85 9.59
C HIS A 268 11.51 2.60 8.66
N TYR A 269 11.39 1.52 7.92
CA TYR A 269 12.42 1.02 7.01
C TYR A 269 11.81 0.89 5.62
N TYR A 270 12.57 1.31 4.65
CA TYR A 270 12.22 1.18 3.26
C TYR A 270 13.36 0.51 2.51
N HIS A 271 13.05 -0.57 1.82
CA HIS A 271 13.93 -1.17 0.83
C HIS A 271 13.10 -1.53 -0.40
N PRO A 272 13.57 -1.22 -1.63
CA PRO A 272 12.80 -1.48 -2.83
C PRO A 272 12.36 -2.94 -3.00
N MET A 273 13.18 -3.88 -2.53
CA MET A 273 12.92 -5.30 -2.62
C MET A 273 12.62 -5.95 -1.26
N PHE A 274 13.43 -5.65 -0.24
CA PHE A 274 13.29 -6.22 1.11
C PHE A 274 13.62 -5.23 2.20
N SER A 275 12.78 -5.22 3.24
CA SER A 275 13.05 -4.56 4.51
C SER A 275 13.48 -5.62 5.53
N ASP A 276 14.77 -5.77 5.79
CA ASP A 276 15.26 -6.71 6.78
C ASP A 276 15.45 -6.05 8.15
N VAL A 277 14.38 -6.00 8.91
CA VAL A 277 14.39 -5.37 10.24
C VAL A 277 15.13 -6.20 11.30
N PRO A 278 14.98 -7.53 11.38
CA PRO A 278 15.69 -8.33 12.36
C PRO A 278 17.20 -8.30 12.20
N ASN A 279 17.68 -8.07 10.99
CA ASN A 279 19.10 -8.02 10.70
C ASN A 279 19.53 -6.58 10.38
N ALA A 280 19.76 -5.77 11.41
CA ALA A 280 20.13 -4.37 11.28
C ALA A 280 21.37 -4.11 10.40
N LYS A 281 22.17 -5.14 10.12
CA LYS A 281 23.31 -5.08 9.18
C LYS A 281 22.83 -4.74 7.76
N TYR A 282 21.63 -5.19 7.43
CA TYR A 282 21.02 -5.02 6.11
C TYR A 282 19.81 -4.09 6.14
N ALA A 283 19.40 -3.61 7.32
CA ALA A 283 18.33 -2.64 7.47
C ALA A 283 18.72 -1.31 6.80
N THR A 284 18.24 -1.11 5.59
CA THR A 284 19.02 -0.36 4.64
C THR A 284 18.70 1.09 4.53
N LYS A 285 17.56 1.59 4.86
CA LYS A 285 17.33 3.05 4.80
C LYS A 285 16.17 3.45 5.71
N TRP A 286 16.51 4.23 6.69
CA TRP A 286 15.54 5.08 7.34
C TRP A 286 14.90 5.97 6.29
N CYS A 287 13.57 5.97 6.19
CA CYS A 287 12.90 7.09 5.59
C CYS A 287 13.12 8.28 6.52
N ASN A 288 14.07 9.10 6.19
CA ASN A 288 14.28 10.36 6.85
C ASN A 288 13.14 11.31 6.50
N ASP A 289 12.98 12.39 7.26
CA ASP A 289 12.05 13.48 6.97
C ASP A 289 12.11 14.00 5.53
N THR A 290 13.22 13.76 4.84
CA THR A 290 13.44 14.13 3.43
C THR A 290 12.47 13.41 2.44
N ASN A 291 11.88 12.29 2.81
CA ASN A 291 10.88 11.58 2.00
C ASN A 291 9.44 11.86 2.48
N ASN A 292 9.25 12.76 3.40
CA ASN A 292 7.91 13.15 3.85
C ASN A 292 7.31 14.15 2.86
N ILE A 293 6.31 13.70 2.09
CA ILE A 293 5.65 14.52 1.07
C ILE A 293 4.94 15.72 1.71
N LYS A 294 4.42 15.59 2.93
CA LYS A 294 3.79 16.69 3.66
C LYS A 294 4.80 17.82 3.93
N THR A 295 5.99 17.49 4.41
CA THR A 295 7.07 18.47 4.61
C THR A 295 7.49 19.13 3.30
N TYR A 296 7.54 18.37 2.20
CA TYR A 296 7.78 18.94 0.87
C TYR A 296 6.73 19.96 0.48
N LEU A 297 5.44 19.67 0.73
CA LEU A 297 4.33 20.57 0.41
C LEU A 297 4.32 21.83 1.28
N GLU A 298 4.72 21.72 2.56
CA GLU A 298 4.84 22.87 3.46
C GLU A 298 5.95 23.86 3.04
N GLY A 299 6.92 23.41 2.28
CA GLY A 299 8.01 24.22 1.71
C GLY A 299 7.71 24.85 0.35
N LYS A 300 6.51 24.62 -0.23
CA LYS A 300 6.06 25.17 -1.52
C LYS A 300 5.02 26.26 -1.33
#